data_0c68ebf33aba427cddf3a98fe7a790bd
#
_entry.id   0c68ebf33aba427cddf3a98fe7a790bd
#
_cell.length_a   1.000
_cell.length_b   1.000
_cell.length_c   1.000
_cell.angle_alpha   90.00
_cell.angle_beta   90.00
_cell.angle_gamma   90.00
#
_symmetry.space_group_name_H-M   'P 1'
#
loop_
_entity.id
_entity.type
_entity.pdbx_description
1 polymer ?
#
loop_
_entity_poly.entity_id
_entity_poly.type
_entity_poly.pdbx_seq_one_letter_code
_entity_poly.pdbx_strand_id
1 'polypeptide(L)'
;TLRIAACQLNLNVGDLSGNKEKILSAYANAQDKGSDIAVFTELAVSGYPPEDLLLKRGFVHDTQKMLTEIASHTSDCVAVLGFINGQAAAADPVKRTSNAAAICCDGKVMGTYSKRALPDYGVFDEERYFSPGNELLQIYKVRGVNIGINICEDIWIPNGIISELTTLGAQVILNLNASPYEKEKLQT
;
A
#
# COMPACT_ATOMS: atom_id res chain seq x y z
N THR A 1 -15.46 -19.16 -1.83
CA THR A 1 -15.37 -17.97 -2.70
C THR A 1 -14.76 -16.83 -1.92
N LEU A 2 -13.75 -16.16 -2.47
CA LEU A 2 -13.15 -14.93 -1.93
C LEU A 2 -13.71 -13.73 -2.71
N ARG A 3 -14.24 -12.72 -2.02
CA ARG A 3 -14.72 -11.48 -2.62
C ARG A 3 -13.78 -10.33 -2.28
N ILE A 4 -13.24 -9.70 -3.32
CA ILE A 4 -12.29 -8.59 -3.20
C ILE A 4 -12.93 -7.32 -3.79
N ALA A 5 -12.95 -6.24 -3.02
CA ALA A 5 -13.31 -4.91 -3.48
C ALA A 5 -12.04 -4.14 -3.87
N ALA A 6 -11.89 -3.77 -5.14
CA ALA A 6 -10.87 -2.85 -5.59
C ALA A 6 -11.37 -1.41 -5.41
N CYS A 7 -10.80 -0.69 -4.45
CA CYS A 7 -11.21 0.66 -4.06
C CYS A 7 -10.32 1.69 -4.77
N GLN A 8 -10.72 2.11 -5.97
CA GLN A 8 -10.04 3.16 -6.71
C GLN A 8 -10.69 4.52 -6.38
N LEU A 9 -9.94 5.37 -5.67
CA LEU A 9 -10.43 6.63 -5.12
C LEU A 9 -9.66 7.83 -5.70
N ASN A 10 -10.33 8.97 -5.79
CA ASN A 10 -9.67 10.24 -6.10
C ASN A 10 -9.08 10.85 -4.82
N LEU A 11 -7.88 10.40 -4.46
CA LEU A 11 -7.15 10.83 -3.28
C LEU A 11 -6.30 12.08 -3.59
N ASN A 12 -6.16 12.97 -2.61
CA ASN A 12 -5.40 14.21 -2.76
C ASN A 12 -4.08 14.11 -2.00
N VAL A 13 -2.99 14.51 -2.66
CA VAL A 13 -1.66 14.54 -2.04
C VAL A 13 -1.66 15.49 -0.84
N GLY A 14 -1.24 14.99 0.33
CA GLY A 14 -1.13 15.75 1.56
C GLY A 14 -2.43 15.96 2.35
N ASP A 15 -3.59 15.63 1.80
CA ASP A 15 -4.88 15.74 2.48
C ASP A 15 -5.18 14.46 3.29
N LEU A 16 -4.46 14.29 4.41
CA LEU A 16 -4.57 13.08 5.22
C LEU A 16 -6.00 12.87 5.77
N SER A 17 -6.66 13.93 6.21
CA SER A 17 -8.02 13.86 6.75
C SER A 17 -9.05 13.51 5.69
N GLY A 18 -9.04 14.21 4.56
CA GLY A 18 -9.97 13.93 3.47
C GLY A 18 -9.74 12.56 2.83
N ASN A 19 -8.49 12.11 2.74
CA ASN A 19 -8.16 10.75 2.26
C ASN A 19 -8.69 9.69 3.23
N LYS A 20 -8.51 9.89 4.55
CA LYS A 20 -9.09 9.00 5.57
C LYS A 20 -10.60 8.86 5.42
N GLU A 21 -11.33 9.97 5.29
CA GLU A 21 -12.79 9.95 5.12
C GLU A 21 -13.21 9.15 3.89
N LYS A 22 -12.54 9.38 2.75
CA LYS A 22 -12.79 8.63 1.52
C LYS A 22 -12.49 7.13 1.67
N ILE A 23 -11.37 6.78 2.33
CA ILE A 23 -10.98 5.40 2.59
C ILE A 23 -12.02 4.71 3.48
N LEU A 24 -12.41 5.32 4.59
CA LEU A 24 -13.38 4.73 5.52
C LEU A 24 -14.77 4.58 4.88
N SER A 25 -15.20 5.55 4.07
CA SER A 25 -16.45 5.44 3.31
C SER A 25 -16.43 4.29 2.30
N ALA A 26 -15.33 4.14 1.56
CA ALA A 26 -15.17 3.04 0.60
C ALA A 26 -15.05 1.69 1.30
N TYR A 27 -14.38 1.63 2.44
CA TYR A 27 -14.27 0.44 3.28
C TYR A 27 -15.65 -0.03 3.78
N ALA A 28 -16.44 0.88 4.34
CA ALA A 28 -17.81 0.58 4.77
C ALA A 28 -18.66 0.04 3.62
N ASN A 29 -18.60 0.66 2.44
CA ASN A 29 -19.30 0.17 1.24
C ASN A 29 -18.83 -1.24 0.81
N ALA A 30 -17.54 -1.54 0.92
CA ALA A 30 -17.01 -2.87 0.64
C ALA A 30 -17.54 -3.91 1.63
N GLN A 31 -17.62 -3.57 2.92
CA GLN A 31 -18.20 -4.42 3.96
C GLN A 31 -19.70 -4.69 3.71
N ASP A 32 -20.49 -3.66 3.41
CA ASP A 32 -21.93 -3.77 3.13
C ASP A 32 -22.19 -4.69 1.93
N LYS A 33 -21.27 -4.76 0.97
CA LYS A 33 -21.32 -5.69 -0.16
C LYS A 33 -20.77 -7.09 0.17
N GLY A 34 -20.40 -7.35 1.40
CA GLY A 34 -19.89 -8.63 1.87
C GLY A 34 -18.52 -8.98 1.29
N SER A 35 -17.64 -7.98 1.11
CA SER A 35 -16.27 -8.22 0.68
C SER A 35 -15.43 -8.80 1.82
N ASP A 36 -14.56 -9.76 1.52
CA ASP A 36 -13.60 -10.33 2.45
C ASP A 36 -12.33 -9.48 2.53
N ILE A 37 -12.01 -8.78 1.44
CA ILE A 37 -10.85 -7.88 1.34
C ILE A 37 -11.27 -6.58 0.64
N ALA A 38 -10.86 -5.43 1.16
CA ALA A 38 -10.89 -4.12 0.51
C ALA A 38 -9.46 -3.68 0.20
N VAL A 39 -9.12 -3.55 -1.08
CA VAL A 39 -7.77 -3.15 -1.55
C VAL A 39 -7.81 -1.72 -2.02
N PHE A 40 -6.91 -0.90 -1.50
CA PHE A 40 -6.73 0.50 -1.87
C PHE A 40 -5.46 0.68 -2.70
N THR A 41 -5.30 1.85 -3.29
CA THR A 41 -4.16 2.17 -4.15
C THR A 41 -2.86 2.35 -3.36
N GLU A 42 -1.73 2.32 -4.08
CA GLU A 42 -0.41 2.70 -3.59
C GLU A 42 -0.46 4.09 -2.95
N LEU A 43 0.18 4.25 -1.76
CA LEU A 43 0.22 5.48 -0.98
C LEU A 43 -1.15 6.15 -0.74
N ALA A 44 -2.21 5.34 -0.60
CA ALA A 44 -3.58 5.83 -0.47
C ALA A 44 -3.76 6.82 0.69
N VAL A 45 -3.06 6.62 1.80
CA VAL A 45 -3.19 7.48 2.99
C VAL A 45 -2.68 8.89 2.71
N SER A 46 -1.54 9.03 2.04
CA SER A 46 -0.90 10.33 1.76
C SER A 46 -1.31 10.96 0.43
N GLY A 47 -1.87 10.16 -0.49
CA GLY A 47 -1.93 10.47 -1.91
C GLY A 47 -0.57 10.24 -2.60
N TYR A 48 -0.57 10.01 -3.92
CA TYR A 48 0.62 9.75 -4.75
C TYR A 48 0.76 10.81 -5.85
N PRO A 49 1.97 11.34 -6.11
CA PRO A 49 3.22 11.19 -5.37
C PRO A 49 3.37 12.23 -4.23
N PRO A 50 3.83 11.86 -3.04
CA PRO A 50 4.00 12.80 -1.92
C PRO A 50 5.24 13.69 -2.02
N GLU A 51 6.25 13.30 -2.80
CA GLU A 51 7.47 14.07 -3.10
C GLU A 51 8.11 14.74 -1.85
N ASP A 52 8.38 16.05 -1.92
CA ASP A 52 9.03 16.82 -0.86
C ASP A 52 8.27 16.84 0.49
N LEU A 53 7.02 16.39 0.54
CA LEU A 53 6.33 16.20 1.81
C LEU A 53 7.03 15.17 2.68
N LEU A 54 7.73 14.20 2.08
CA LEU A 54 8.49 13.17 2.78
C LEU A 54 9.70 13.73 3.56
N LEU A 55 10.20 14.90 3.17
CA LEU A 55 11.25 15.60 3.89
C LEU A 55 10.76 16.25 5.19
N LYS A 56 9.44 16.36 5.37
CA LYS A 56 8.81 16.93 6.56
C LYS A 56 8.57 15.82 7.60
N ARG A 57 9.38 15.78 8.66
CA ARG A 57 9.27 14.76 9.74
C ARG A 57 7.85 14.65 10.33
N GLY A 58 7.17 15.76 10.51
CA GLY A 58 5.78 15.79 10.98
C GLY A 58 4.84 15.05 10.04
N PHE A 59 4.98 15.23 8.73
CA PHE A 59 4.12 14.59 7.74
C PHE A 59 4.21 13.05 7.77
N VAL A 60 5.44 12.50 7.83
CA VAL A 60 5.65 11.04 7.93
C VAL A 60 5.02 10.48 9.22
N HIS A 61 5.19 11.17 10.35
CA HIS A 61 4.56 10.78 11.61
C HIS A 61 3.02 10.83 11.51
N ASP A 62 2.47 11.89 10.93
CA ASP A 62 1.04 12.08 10.81
C ASP A 62 0.39 11.03 9.88
N THR A 63 1.09 10.59 8.81
CA THR A 63 0.60 9.49 7.97
C THR A 63 0.50 8.17 8.73
N GLN A 64 1.45 7.87 9.60
CA GLN A 64 1.41 6.64 10.43
C GLN A 64 0.30 6.69 11.48
N LYS A 65 0.11 7.86 12.11
CA LYS A 65 -1.01 8.09 13.01
C LYS A 65 -2.33 7.91 12.28
N MET A 66 -2.45 8.46 11.08
CA MET A 66 -3.63 8.32 10.23
C MET A 66 -3.91 6.86 9.85
N LEU A 67 -2.87 6.08 9.49
CA LEU A 67 -3.01 4.65 9.26
C LEU A 67 -3.56 3.93 10.51
N THR A 68 -3.04 4.25 11.69
CA THR A 68 -3.51 3.65 12.96
C THR A 68 -4.99 3.98 13.21
N GLU A 69 -5.40 5.22 12.94
CA GLU A 69 -6.80 5.63 13.04
C GLU A 69 -7.68 4.86 12.04
N ILE A 70 -7.27 4.73 10.76
CA ILE A 70 -8.01 3.95 9.76
C ILE A 70 -8.09 2.48 10.19
N ALA A 71 -6.99 1.88 10.62
CA ALA A 71 -6.94 0.50 11.07
C ALA A 71 -7.92 0.25 12.24
N SER A 72 -8.07 1.19 13.16
CA SER A 72 -8.99 1.06 14.30
C SER A 72 -10.47 0.91 13.91
N HIS A 73 -10.83 1.27 12.67
CA HIS A 73 -12.18 1.12 12.12
C HIS A 73 -12.36 -0.17 11.29
N THR A 74 -11.32 -1.01 11.17
CA THR A 74 -11.43 -2.27 10.43
C THR A 74 -12.02 -3.38 11.28
N SER A 75 -12.70 -4.33 10.65
CA SER A 75 -13.26 -5.53 11.27
C SER A 75 -12.75 -6.80 10.56
N ASP A 76 -13.55 -7.82 10.39
CA ASP A 76 -13.23 -9.08 9.71
C ASP A 76 -13.00 -8.96 8.18
N CYS A 77 -13.47 -7.86 7.55
CA CYS A 77 -13.05 -7.50 6.20
C CYS A 77 -11.63 -6.93 6.25
N VAL A 78 -10.70 -7.58 5.59
CA VAL A 78 -9.29 -7.15 5.57
C VAL A 78 -9.13 -5.91 4.71
N ALA A 79 -8.57 -4.81 5.25
CA ALA A 79 -8.19 -3.65 4.45
C ALA A 79 -6.70 -3.71 4.10
N VAL A 80 -6.37 -3.56 2.80
CA VAL A 80 -4.99 -3.47 2.32
C VAL A 80 -4.77 -2.05 1.80
N LEU A 81 -3.90 -1.29 2.50
CA LEU A 81 -3.75 0.17 2.36
C LEU A 81 -2.33 0.56 2.01
N GLY A 82 -2.14 1.31 0.93
CA GLY A 82 -0.85 1.96 0.64
C GLY A 82 -0.58 3.13 1.59
N PHE A 83 0.61 3.17 2.21
CA PHE A 83 1.01 4.21 3.16
C PHE A 83 2.51 4.45 3.17
N ILE A 84 2.95 5.52 3.85
CA ILE A 84 4.37 5.82 4.09
C ILE A 84 4.77 5.15 5.41
N ASN A 85 5.67 4.15 5.32
CA ASN A 85 6.28 3.53 6.49
C ASN A 85 7.60 4.24 6.81
N GLY A 86 7.80 4.68 8.05
CA GLY A 86 9.01 5.39 8.43
C GLY A 86 9.19 5.52 9.93
N GLN A 87 10.45 5.64 10.36
CA GLN A 87 10.78 5.92 11.76
C GLN A 87 11.06 7.41 11.94
N ALA A 88 10.22 8.11 12.69
CA ALA A 88 10.33 9.55 12.98
C ALA A 88 11.66 9.95 13.69
N ALA A 89 12.38 9.00 14.30
CA ALA A 89 13.59 9.24 15.11
C ALA A 89 14.91 9.13 14.33
N ALA A 90 14.89 8.99 13.00
CA ALA A 90 16.09 8.81 12.20
C ALA A 90 16.86 10.12 11.98
N ALA A 91 18.20 10.05 12.05
CA ALA A 91 19.08 11.17 11.74
C ALA A 91 18.97 11.62 10.27
N ASP A 92 18.63 10.68 9.36
CA ASP A 92 18.34 10.92 7.95
C ASP A 92 16.91 10.47 7.64
N PRO A 93 15.96 11.40 7.44
CA PRO A 93 14.56 11.07 7.19
C PRO A 93 14.36 10.30 5.87
N VAL A 94 15.18 10.52 4.85
CA VAL A 94 15.04 9.90 3.53
C VAL A 94 15.43 8.44 3.55
N LYS A 95 16.49 8.07 4.27
CA LYS A 95 17.01 6.69 4.31
C LYS A 95 16.19 5.70 5.16
N ARG A 96 15.05 6.08 5.71
CA ARG A 96 14.24 5.24 6.61
C ARG A 96 12.73 5.30 6.35
N THR A 97 12.32 5.88 5.24
CA THR A 97 10.95 5.82 4.76
C THR A 97 10.84 4.82 3.62
N SER A 98 9.79 4.02 3.64
CA SER A 98 9.44 3.12 2.54
C SER A 98 8.02 3.39 2.06
N ASN A 99 7.82 3.24 0.77
CA ASN A 99 6.51 3.08 0.17
C ASN A 99 6.01 1.68 0.57
N ALA A 100 4.92 1.61 1.32
CA ALA A 100 4.51 0.36 1.94
C ALA A 100 3.01 0.09 1.82
N ALA A 101 2.65 -1.18 1.96
CA ALA A 101 1.28 -1.65 2.14
C ALA A 101 1.08 -2.14 3.56
N ALA A 102 0.00 -1.71 4.20
CA ALA A 102 -0.46 -2.20 5.49
C ALA A 102 -1.64 -3.15 5.32
N ILE A 103 -1.64 -4.22 6.07
CA ILE A 103 -2.73 -5.20 6.14
C ILE A 103 -3.42 -4.98 7.47
N CYS A 104 -4.66 -4.50 7.44
CA CYS A 104 -5.44 -4.12 8.61
C CYS A 104 -6.67 -5.02 8.77
N CYS A 105 -6.90 -5.51 9.99
CA CYS A 105 -8.03 -6.35 10.33
C CYS A 105 -8.32 -6.24 11.82
N ASP A 106 -9.58 -6.32 12.22
CA ASP A 106 -10.01 -6.32 13.63
C ASP A 106 -9.39 -5.17 14.46
N GLY A 107 -9.40 -3.97 13.91
CA GLY A 107 -8.92 -2.76 14.58
C GLY A 107 -7.40 -2.62 14.65
N LYS A 108 -6.62 -3.44 13.93
CA LYS A 108 -5.15 -3.49 14.05
C LYS A 108 -4.45 -3.61 12.69
N VAL A 109 -3.22 -3.13 12.66
CA VAL A 109 -2.27 -3.45 11.59
C VAL A 109 -1.67 -4.83 11.88
N MET A 110 -1.99 -5.81 11.05
CA MET A 110 -1.56 -7.21 11.19
C MET A 110 -0.17 -7.47 10.61
N GLY A 111 0.24 -6.66 9.64
CA GLY A 111 1.53 -6.74 8.99
C GLY A 111 1.72 -5.63 7.97
N THR A 112 2.94 -5.52 7.47
CA THR A 112 3.31 -4.55 6.44
C THR A 112 4.20 -5.19 5.39
N TYR A 113 4.18 -4.64 4.20
CA TYR A 113 5.10 -4.95 3.11
C TYR A 113 5.68 -3.63 2.59
N SER A 114 7.01 -3.53 2.47
CA SER A 114 7.67 -2.38 1.85
C SER A 114 8.08 -2.69 0.41
N LYS A 115 7.76 -1.77 -0.49
CA LYS A 115 8.10 -1.84 -1.91
C LYS A 115 9.60 -2.06 -2.11
N ARG A 116 9.98 -3.00 -2.96
CA ARG A 116 11.38 -3.34 -3.23
C ARG A 116 11.92 -2.70 -4.50
N ALA A 117 11.09 -2.62 -5.54
CA ALA A 117 11.44 -1.99 -6.79
C ALA A 117 10.99 -0.53 -6.81
N LEU A 118 11.93 0.40 -6.77
CA LEU A 118 11.68 1.84 -6.76
C LEU A 118 11.97 2.40 -8.14
N PRO A 119 10.96 2.85 -8.92
CA PRO A 119 11.20 3.43 -10.23
C PRO A 119 11.81 4.84 -10.11
N ASP A 120 12.78 5.15 -10.98
CA ASP A 120 13.46 6.44 -11.10
C ASP A 120 13.46 6.96 -12.55
N TYR A 121 12.50 6.53 -13.37
CA TYR A 121 12.38 6.88 -14.78
C TYR A 121 11.05 7.57 -15.09
N GLY A 122 11.03 8.35 -16.19
CA GLY A 122 9.84 9.05 -16.66
C GLY A 122 9.36 10.10 -15.65
N VAL A 123 8.19 9.86 -15.05
CA VAL A 123 7.59 10.73 -14.03
C VAL A 123 7.88 10.26 -12.60
N PHE A 124 8.64 9.18 -12.44
CA PHE A 124 8.94 8.58 -11.15
C PHE A 124 10.32 9.02 -10.66
N ASP A 125 10.44 9.30 -9.35
CA ASP A 125 11.68 9.65 -8.66
C ASP A 125 11.63 9.06 -7.23
N GLU A 126 11.30 7.75 -7.15
CA GLU A 126 11.05 7.12 -5.84
C GLU A 126 12.34 6.83 -5.08
N GLU A 127 13.45 6.52 -5.74
CA GLU A 127 14.75 6.28 -5.10
C GLU A 127 15.27 7.51 -4.34
N ARG A 128 14.85 8.69 -4.72
CA ARG A 128 15.19 9.93 -4.04
C ARG A 128 14.58 10.02 -2.64
N TYR A 129 13.40 9.45 -2.45
CA TYR A 129 12.58 9.66 -1.26
C TYR A 129 12.39 8.41 -0.40
N PHE A 130 12.52 7.23 -0.99
CA PHE A 130 12.26 5.97 -0.31
C PHE A 130 13.47 5.06 -0.31
N SER A 131 13.53 4.19 0.69
CA SER A 131 14.43 3.04 0.71
C SER A 131 13.69 1.78 0.31
N PRO A 132 14.32 0.89 -0.47
CA PRO A 132 13.71 -0.38 -0.82
C PRO A 132 13.49 -1.26 0.41
N GLY A 133 12.40 -2.03 0.41
CA GLY A 133 12.12 -3.02 1.44
C GLY A 133 13.12 -4.18 1.41
N ASN A 134 13.43 -4.71 2.57
CA ASN A 134 14.33 -5.87 2.73
C ASN A 134 13.79 -6.91 3.72
N GLU A 135 12.58 -6.72 4.24
CA GLU A 135 11.91 -7.66 5.15
C GLU A 135 11.55 -8.97 4.43
N LEU A 136 11.39 -10.03 5.22
CA LEU A 136 10.92 -11.32 4.69
C LEU A 136 9.50 -11.19 4.15
N LEU A 137 9.26 -11.78 2.98
CA LEU A 137 7.92 -11.83 2.39
C LEU A 137 6.98 -12.65 3.28
N GLN A 138 5.75 -12.18 3.38
CA GLN A 138 4.70 -12.81 4.16
C GLN A 138 3.51 -13.19 3.27
N ILE A 139 2.88 -14.31 3.61
CA ILE A 139 1.62 -14.76 3.02
C ILE A 139 0.51 -14.59 4.06
N TYR A 140 -0.56 -13.93 3.66
CA TYR A 140 -1.73 -13.70 4.50
C TYR A 140 -2.86 -14.64 4.11
N LYS A 141 -3.42 -15.35 5.08
CA LYS A 141 -4.50 -16.32 4.82
C LYS A 141 -5.86 -15.66 5.10
N VAL A 142 -6.66 -15.41 4.04
CA VAL A 142 -7.99 -14.83 4.13
C VAL A 142 -9.01 -15.83 3.56
N ARG A 143 -10.01 -16.21 4.36
CA ARG A 143 -11.02 -17.23 3.97
C ARG A 143 -10.43 -18.52 3.39
N GLY A 144 -9.27 -18.94 3.87
CA GLY A 144 -8.58 -20.13 3.41
C GLY A 144 -7.72 -19.96 2.16
N VAL A 145 -7.70 -18.77 1.55
CA VAL A 145 -6.89 -18.43 0.36
C VAL A 145 -5.61 -17.72 0.80
N ASN A 146 -4.49 -18.13 0.24
CA ASN A 146 -3.18 -17.50 0.48
C ASN A 146 -3.00 -16.28 -0.40
N ILE A 147 -2.81 -15.12 0.22
CA ILE A 147 -2.68 -13.81 -0.42
C ILE A 147 -1.25 -13.33 -0.32
N GLY A 148 -0.64 -13.01 -1.46
CA GLY A 148 0.61 -12.26 -1.56
C GLY A 148 0.33 -10.80 -1.86
N ILE A 149 1.21 -9.91 -1.37
CA ILE A 149 1.06 -8.45 -1.57
C ILE A 149 2.36 -7.90 -2.16
N ASN A 150 2.22 -7.04 -3.15
CA ASN A 150 3.31 -6.25 -3.72
C ASN A 150 2.82 -4.88 -4.18
N ILE A 151 3.72 -3.99 -4.58
CA ILE A 151 3.40 -2.61 -4.93
C ILE A 151 3.97 -2.28 -6.30
N CYS A 152 3.07 -1.88 -7.21
CA CYS A 152 3.36 -1.25 -8.51
C CYS A 152 4.51 -1.92 -9.27
N GLU A 153 5.70 -1.31 -9.29
CA GLU A 153 6.90 -1.75 -10.04
C GLU A 153 7.35 -3.17 -9.69
N ASP A 154 7.10 -3.64 -8.49
CA ASP A 154 7.47 -4.99 -8.05
C ASP A 154 6.94 -6.10 -8.99
N ILE A 155 5.80 -5.86 -9.66
CA ILE A 155 5.18 -6.85 -10.56
C ILE A 155 5.96 -7.03 -11.87
N TRP A 156 6.77 -6.03 -12.26
CA TRP A 156 7.49 -6.04 -13.53
C TRP A 156 8.86 -6.71 -13.46
N ILE A 157 9.37 -7.01 -12.26
CA ILE A 157 10.69 -7.61 -12.08
C ILE A 157 10.67 -9.10 -12.43
N PRO A 158 11.33 -9.54 -13.51
CA PRO A 158 11.40 -10.95 -13.88
C PRO A 158 12.05 -11.78 -12.76
N ASN A 159 11.44 -12.90 -12.41
CA ASN A 159 11.87 -13.76 -11.30
C ASN A 159 12.01 -13.04 -9.94
N GLY A 160 11.32 -11.89 -9.78
CA GLY A 160 11.33 -11.07 -8.58
C GLY A 160 10.24 -11.49 -7.58
N ILE A 161 9.65 -10.48 -6.94
CA ILE A 161 8.69 -10.62 -5.84
C ILE A 161 7.54 -11.59 -6.14
N ILE A 162 7.00 -11.57 -7.36
CA ILE A 162 5.89 -12.46 -7.75
C ILE A 162 6.32 -13.93 -7.70
N SER A 163 7.52 -14.24 -8.20
CA SER A 163 8.06 -15.60 -8.17
C SER A 163 8.30 -16.08 -6.74
N GLU A 164 8.84 -15.21 -5.88
CA GLU A 164 9.05 -15.51 -4.47
C GLU A 164 7.72 -15.76 -3.73
N LEU A 165 6.73 -14.87 -3.91
CA LEU A 165 5.39 -15.02 -3.32
C LEU A 165 4.70 -16.31 -3.78
N THR A 166 4.84 -16.66 -5.07
CA THR A 166 4.29 -17.90 -5.63
C THR A 166 4.96 -19.13 -5.00
N THR A 167 6.28 -19.09 -4.82
CA THR A 167 7.04 -20.15 -4.16
C THR A 167 6.62 -20.33 -2.69
N LEU A 168 6.28 -19.23 -2.02
CA LEU A 168 5.72 -19.24 -0.66
C LEU A 168 4.25 -19.73 -0.62
N GLY A 169 3.63 -19.99 -1.76
CA GLY A 169 2.29 -20.56 -1.86
C GLY A 169 1.18 -19.54 -2.01
N ALA A 170 1.47 -18.32 -2.47
CA ALA A 170 0.43 -17.33 -2.81
C ALA A 170 -0.47 -17.88 -3.94
N GLN A 171 -1.77 -17.79 -3.76
CA GLN A 171 -2.81 -18.17 -4.73
C GLN A 171 -3.42 -16.95 -5.42
N VAL A 172 -3.38 -15.81 -4.75
CA VAL A 172 -3.82 -14.51 -5.26
C VAL A 172 -2.75 -13.48 -4.92
N ILE A 173 -2.42 -12.63 -5.87
CA ILE A 173 -1.52 -11.49 -5.68
C ILE A 173 -2.34 -10.21 -5.71
N LEU A 174 -2.17 -9.36 -4.70
CA LEU A 174 -2.70 -8.01 -4.67
C LEU A 174 -1.57 -7.02 -4.96
N ASN A 175 -1.67 -6.36 -6.13
CA ASN A 175 -0.72 -5.32 -6.51
C ASN A 175 -1.36 -3.95 -6.28
N LEU A 176 -0.84 -3.18 -5.32
CA LEU A 176 -1.27 -1.81 -5.08
C LEU A 176 -0.58 -0.89 -6.08
N ASN A 177 -1.35 -0.11 -6.81
CA ASN A 177 -0.82 0.65 -7.93
C ASN A 177 -1.35 2.10 -7.94
N ALA A 178 -0.51 3.05 -8.33
CA ALA A 178 -0.86 4.44 -8.59
C ALA A 178 -0.25 4.95 -9.93
N SER A 179 0.17 4.03 -10.81
CA SER A 179 0.69 4.39 -12.13
C SER A 179 -0.32 5.19 -12.95
N PRO A 180 0.10 6.26 -13.65
CA PRO A 180 -0.77 7.00 -14.55
C PRO A 180 -1.20 6.10 -15.73
N TYR A 181 -2.42 6.35 -16.22
CA TYR A 181 -2.89 5.73 -17.44
C TYR A 181 -2.12 6.27 -18.63
N GLU A 182 -1.58 5.38 -19.45
CA GLU A 182 -0.91 5.69 -20.72
C GLU A 182 -1.49 4.84 -21.84
N LYS A 183 -1.89 5.48 -22.95
CA LYS A 183 -2.63 4.84 -24.04
C LYS A 183 -1.89 3.64 -24.67
N GLU A 184 -0.56 3.68 -24.71
CA GLU A 184 0.27 2.69 -25.37
C GLU A 184 0.95 1.71 -24.40
N LYS A 185 0.69 1.83 -23.09
CA LYS A 185 1.34 1.01 -22.06
C LYS A 185 1.11 -0.51 -22.20
N LEU A 186 0.05 -0.92 -22.90
CA LEU A 186 -0.22 -2.34 -23.18
C LEU A 186 0.58 -2.91 -24.35
N GLN A 187 1.37 -2.08 -25.04
CA GLN A 187 2.17 -2.49 -26.22
C GLN A 187 3.66 -2.62 -25.89
N THR A 188 4.07 -2.25 -24.68
CA THR A 188 5.41 -2.41 -24.12
C THR A 188 5.47 -3.62 -23.21
#